data_ea64858b141928dae16157dbe7c553c3
#
_entry.id   ea64858b141928dae16157dbe7c553c3
#
_cell.length_a   1.000
_cell.length_b   1.000
_cell.length_c   1.000
_cell.angle_alpha   90.00
_cell.angle_beta   90.00
_cell.angle_gamma   90.00
#
_symmetry.space_group_name_H-M   'P 1'
#
loop_
_entity.id
_entity.type
_entity.pdbx_description
1 polymer ?
#
loop_
_entity_poly.entity_id
_entity_poly.type
_entity_poly.pdbx_seq_one_letter_code
_entity_poly.pdbx_strand_id
1 'polypeptide(L)'
;MAEQQANGVAADQTAQGLQFAIQRIFVKDVSFEAPNAPAIFRKEWKPEVKLDLDTRSDKIEDNVYQVILSLTVTTTVGDETAFLCEVQQAGIFSIGEMEEAQMAHMLASFCPNILFPYA
;
A
#
# COMPACT_ATOMS: atom_id res chain seq x y z
N MET A 1 -15.93 17.02 1.30
CA MET A 1 -15.34 15.98 0.45
C MET A 1 -13.93 15.69 0.86
N ALA A 2 -13.65 14.44 1.08
CA ALA A 2 -12.31 14.05 1.48
C ALA A 2 -11.27 14.39 0.40
N GLU A 3 -11.66 14.24 -0.84
CA GLU A 3 -10.78 14.56 -1.97
C GLU A 3 -10.40 16.03 -1.99
N GLN A 4 -11.32 16.88 -1.62
CA GLN A 4 -11.03 18.31 -1.59
C GLN A 4 -10.02 18.65 -0.51
N GLN A 5 -10.11 17.98 0.62
CA GLN A 5 -9.13 18.18 1.68
C GLN A 5 -7.74 17.74 1.24
N ALA A 6 -7.68 16.60 0.56
CA ALA A 6 -6.41 16.12 0.03
C ALA A 6 -5.84 17.11 -0.96
N ASN A 7 -6.69 17.69 -1.78
CA ASN A 7 -6.25 18.69 -2.74
C ASN A 7 -5.72 19.93 -2.05
N GLY A 8 -6.32 20.31 -0.93
CA GLY A 8 -5.85 21.43 -0.15
C GLY A 8 -4.44 21.20 0.37
N VAL A 9 -4.18 19.98 0.86
CA VAL A 9 -2.85 19.63 1.33
C VAL A 9 -1.84 19.69 0.19
N ALA A 10 -2.22 19.15 -0.97
CA ALA A 10 -1.34 19.18 -2.13
C ALA A 10 -1.06 20.62 -2.56
N ALA A 11 -2.05 21.49 -2.50
CA ALA A 11 -1.85 22.89 -2.85
C ALA A 11 -0.87 23.56 -1.91
N ASP A 12 -0.94 23.24 -0.62
CA ASP A 12 0.00 23.79 0.34
C ASP A 12 1.42 23.37 0.03
N GLN A 13 1.61 22.11 -0.32
CA GLN A 13 2.92 21.60 -0.70
C GLN A 13 3.44 22.27 -1.95
N THR A 14 2.56 22.51 -2.90
CA THR A 14 2.92 23.21 -4.11
C THR A 14 3.41 24.63 -3.80
N ALA A 15 2.73 25.30 -2.87
CA ALA A 15 3.12 26.64 -2.46
C ALA A 15 4.52 26.65 -1.85
N GLN A 16 4.98 25.54 -1.32
CA GLN A 16 6.31 25.41 -0.75
C GLN A 16 7.36 24.99 -1.78
N GLY A 17 6.98 24.92 -3.04
CA GLY A 17 7.88 24.53 -4.11
C GLY A 17 7.90 23.05 -4.39
N LEU A 18 7.15 22.26 -3.62
CA LEU A 18 7.01 20.85 -3.87
C LEU A 18 5.73 20.61 -4.67
N GLN A 19 5.87 19.80 -5.69
CA GLN A 19 4.70 19.41 -6.49
C GLN A 19 4.39 17.95 -6.17
N PHE A 20 3.25 17.74 -5.53
CA PHE A 20 2.83 16.41 -5.17
C PHE A 20 1.33 16.34 -5.32
N ALA A 21 0.86 15.34 -6.02
CA ALA A 21 -0.56 15.10 -6.18
C ALA A 21 -0.83 13.62 -6.30
N ILE A 22 -1.94 13.20 -5.73
CA ILE A 22 -2.40 11.83 -5.87
C ILE A 22 -3.35 11.81 -7.05
N GLN A 23 -2.98 11.09 -8.11
CA GLN A 23 -3.83 11.00 -9.28
C GLN A 23 -4.89 9.91 -9.11
N ARG A 24 -4.50 8.79 -8.52
CA ARG A 24 -5.42 7.67 -8.34
C ARG A 24 -4.89 6.72 -7.28
N ILE A 25 -5.82 6.14 -6.53
CA ILE A 25 -5.53 5.05 -5.61
C ILE A 25 -6.42 3.89 -6.04
N PHE A 26 -5.84 2.69 -6.15
CA PHE A 26 -6.60 1.54 -6.62
C PHE A 26 -6.00 0.24 -6.07
N VAL A 27 -6.82 -0.81 -6.08
CA VAL A 27 -6.36 -2.14 -5.72
C VAL A 27 -5.84 -2.78 -6.99
N LYS A 28 -4.57 -3.09 -7.02
CA LYS A 28 -3.94 -3.69 -8.19
C LYS A 28 -4.16 -5.19 -8.23
N ASP A 29 -4.12 -5.83 -7.07
CA ASP A 29 -4.32 -7.26 -6.99
C ASP A 29 -4.73 -7.62 -5.57
N VAL A 30 -5.58 -8.65 -5.46
CA VAL A 30 -5.97 -9.17 -4.16
C VAL A 30 -6.22 -10.66 -4.31
N SER A 31 -5.68 -11.44 -3.37
CA SER A 31 -5.91 -12.87 -3.36
C SER A 31 -6.16 -13.34 -1.93
N PHE A 32 -6.94 -14.38 -1.82
CA PHE A 32 -7.28 -14.98 -0.53
C PHE A 32 -7.35 -16.47 -0.70
N GLU A 33 -6.69 -17.19 0.19
CA GLU A 33 -6.70 -18.64 0.19
C GLU A 33 -6.92 -19.17 1.60
N ALA A 34 -7.72 -20.20 1.72
CA ALA A 34 -7.97 -20.87 2.98
C ALA A 34 -7.78 -22.38 2.75
N PRO A 35 -6.54 -22.84 2.64
CA PRO A 35 -6.24 -24.18 2.15
C PRO A 35 -6.76 -25.32 3.05
N ASN A 36 -6.94 -25.05 4.34
CA ASN A 36 -7.37 -26.07 5.30
C ASN A 36 -8.79 -25.83 5.79
N ALA A 37 -9.55 -25.01 5.09
CA ALA A 37 -10.95 -24.82 5.40
C ALA A 37 -11.76 -26.02 4.91
N PRO A 38 -12.86 -26.37 5.58
CA PRO A 38 -13.38 -25.72 6.79
C PRO A 38 -12.80 -26.29 8.08
N ALA A 39 -12.03 -27.37 8.00
CA ALA A 39 -11.57 -28.10 9.19
C ALA A 39 -10.82 -27.22 10.18
N ILE A 40 -9.98 -26.33 9.67
CA ILE A 40 -9.15 -25.47 10.50
C ILE A 40 -9.99 -24.56 11.38
N PHE A 41 -11.18 -24.17 10.93
CA PHE A 41 -12.06 -23.27 11.67
C PHE A 41 -12.87 -23.99 12.74
N ARG A 42 -12.79 -25.32 12.76
CA ARG A 42 -13.47 -26.12 13.77
C ARG A 42 -12.55 -26.50 14.93
N LYS A 43 -11.28 -26.18 14.81
CA LYS A 43 -10.30 -26.40 15.86
C LYS A 43 -10.35 -25.25 16.85
N GLU A 44 -9.70 -25.44 17.99
CA GLU A 44 -9.55 -24.36 18.95
C GLU A 44 -8.87 -23.19 18.25
N TRP A 45 -9.50 -22.04 18.28
CA TRP A 45 -9.02 -20.89 17.53
C TRP A 45 -8.00 -20.12 18.33
N LYS A 46 -6.74 -20.43 18.10
CA LYS A 46 -5.60 -19.70 18.67
C LYS A 46 -4.67 -19.31 17.54
N PRO A 47 -5.04 -18.30 16.78
CA PRO A 47 -4.28 -17.94 15.58
C PRO A 47 -3.02 -17.18 15.91
N GLU A 48 -2.01 -17.39 15.06
CA GLU A 48 -0.85 -16.53 15.00
C GLU A 48 -0.91 -15.82 13.67
N VAL A 49 -0.73 -14.50 13.71
CA VAL A 49 -0.83 -13.66 12.53
C VAL A 49 0.54 -13.09 12.19
N LYS A 50 0.94 -13.29 10.95
CA LYS A 50 2.17 -12.71 10.45
C LYS A 50 1.83 -11.72 9.36
N LEU A 51 2.39 -10.53 9.46
CA LEU A 51 2.17 -9.46 8.51
C LEU A 51 3.47 -9.10 7.83
N ASP A 52 3.49 -9.17 6.52
CA ASP A 52 4.66 -8.77 5.73
C ASP A 52 4.26 -7.61 4.83
N LEU A 53 5.12 -6.61 4.78
CA LEU A 53 4.92 -5.44 3.95
C LEU A 53 6.08 -5.30 3.00
N ASP A 54 5.78 -4.92 1.77
CA ASP A 54 6.79 -4.62 0.78
C ASP A 54 6.33 -3.45 -0.07
N THR A 55 7.28 -2.69 -0.58
CA THR A 55 6.99 -1.50 -1.35
C THR A 55 7.77 -1.53 -2.65
N ARG A 56 7.12 -1.17 -3.73
CA ARG A 56 7.76 -1.06 -5.03
C ARG A 56 7.28 0.19 -5.72
N SER A 57 8.15 0.81 -6.49
CA SER A 57 7.78 2.00 -7.27
C SER A 57 8.31 1.89 -8.68
N ASP A 58 7.55 2.43 -9.61
CA ASP A 58 7.89 2.44 -11.03
C ASP A 58 7.62 3.83 -11.58
N LYS A 59 8.56 4.34 -12.37
CA LYS A 59 8.36 5.59 -13.08
C LYS A 59 7.51 5.31 -14.32
N ILE A 60 6.39 5.99 -14.43
CA ILE A 60 5.49 5.82 -15.57
C ILE A 60 5.87 6.79 -16.67
N GLU A 61 6.07 8.03 -16.31
CA GLU A 61 6.52 9.08 -17.21
C GLU A 61 7.15 10.16 -16.35
N ASP A 62 7.61 11.25 -16.97
CA ASP A 62 8.26 12.31 -16.21
C ASP A 62 7.34 12.80 -15.10
N ASN A 63 7.86 12.78 -13.89
CA ASN A 63 7.17 13.25 -12.68
C ASN A 63 5.93 12.46 -12.31
N VAL A 64 5.74 11.27 -12.90
CA VAL A 64 4.61 10.41 -12.59
C VAL A 64 5.10 9.03 -12.22
N TYR A 65 4.71 8.56 -11.03
CA TYR A 65 5.18 7.29 -10.48
C TYR A 65 4.02 6.44 -10.02
N GLN A 66 4.17 5.14 -10.20
CA GLN A 66 3.29 4.18 -9.57
C GLN A 66 4.00 3.63 -8.34
N VAL A 67 3.31 3.67 -7.21
CA VAL A 67 3.83 3.07 -5.97
C VAL A 67 2.89 1.96 -5.58
N ILE A 68 3.46 0.80 -5.29
CA ILE A 68 2.69 -0.38 -4.92
C ILE A 68 3.09 -0.79 -3.51
N LEU A 69 2.10 -0.88 -2.63
CA LEU A 69 2.27 -1.43 -1.30
C LEU A 69 1.71 -2.84 -1.33
N SER A 70 2.58 -3.81 -1.10
CA SER A 70 2.21 -5.22 -1.04
C SER A 70 2.08 -5.62 0.42
N LEU A 71 0.93 -6.15 0.77
CA LEU A 71 0.61 -6.55 2.12
C LEU A 71 0.27 -8.03 2.11
N THR A 72 0.99 -8.83 2.88
CA THR A 72 0.73 -10.26 2.99
C THR A 72 0.40 -10.59 4.43
N VAL A 73 -0.78 -11.16 4.65
CA VAL A 73 -1.22 -11.59 5.97
C VAL A 73 -1.33 -13.10 5.97
N THR A 74 -0.55 -13.74 6.82
CA THR A 74 -0.59 -15.19 6.98
C THR A 74 -1.10 -15.50 8.38
N THR A 75 -2.17 -16.27 8.47
CA THR A 75 -2.73 -16.67 9.74
C THR A 75 -2.60 -18.18 9.88
N THR A 76 -1.98 -18.63 10.96
CA THR A 76 -1.79 -20.05 11.22
C THR A 76 -2.43 -20.43 12.53
N VAL A 77 -2.85 -21.69 12.61
CA VAL A 77 -3.35 -22.31 13.84
C VAL A 77 -2.52 -23.57 14.02
N GLY A 78 -1.67 -23.57 15.03
CA GLY A 78 -0.67 -24.63 15.18
C GLY A 78 0.26 -24.62 13.98
N ASP A 79 0.41 -25.75 13.32
CA ASP A 79 1.26 -25.89 12.16
C ASP A 79 0.52 -25.70 10.83
N GLU A 80 -0.77 -25.41 10.88
CA GLU A 80 -1.58 -25.33 9.69
C GLU A 80 -1.94 -23.89 9.34
N THR A 81 -1.97 -23.59 8.07
CA THR A 81 -2.38 -22.27 7.57
C THR A 81 -3.89 -22.17 7.59
N ALA A 82 -4.42 -21.20 8.33
CA ALA A 82 -5.84 -20.93 8.34
C ALA A 82 -6.23 -20.16 7.09
N PHE A 83 -5.51 -19.08 6.81
CA PHE A 83 -5.70 -18.36 5.56
C PHE A 83 -4.48 -17.54 5.23
N LEU A 84 -4.39 -17.19 3.96
CA LEU A 84 -3.35 -16.34 3.41
C LEU A 84 -4.03 -15.28 2.57
N CYS A 85 -3.75 -14.03 2.87
CA CYS A 85 -4.33 -12.92 2.13
C CYS A 85 -3.22 -12.02 1.63
N GLU A 86 -3.26 -11.68 0.35
CA GLU A 86 -2.32 -10.75 -0.25
C GLU A 86 -3.08 -9.62 -0.91
N VAL A 87 -2.63 -8.40 -0.65
CA VAL A 87 -3.23 -7.21 -1.25
C VAL A 87 -2.10 -6.37 -1.84
N GLN A 88 -2.27 -5.97 -3.10
CA GLN A 88 -1.40 -4.97 -3.70
C GLN A 88 -2.20 -3.70 -3.86
N GLN A 89 -1.98 -2.77 -2.95
CA GLN A 89 -2.63 -1.47 -3.00
C GLN A 89 -1.69 -0.51 -3.72
N ALA A 90 -2.19 0.13 -4.74
CA ALA A 90 -1.35 0.96 -5.59
C ALA A 90 -1.89 2.37 -5.69
N GLY A 91 -1.00 3.27 -6.08
CA GLY A 91 -1.38 4.64 -6.35
C GLY A 91 -0.52 5.21 -7.45
N ILE A 92 -1.09 6.15 -8.17
CA ILE A 92 -0.37 6.92 -9.17
C ILE A 92 -0.18 8.31 -8.59
N PHE A 93 1.08 8.72 -8.49
CA PHE A 93 1.46 9.97 -7.87
C PHE A 93 2.20 10.86 -8.85
N SER A 94 1.83 12.12 -8.84
CA SER A 94 2.53 13.14 -9.58
C SER A 94 3.48 13.83 -8.62
N ILE A 95 4.78 13.69 -8.84
CA ILE A 95 5.79 14.22 -7.93
C ILE A 95 6.75 15.08 -8.75
N GLY A 96 6.84 16.36 -8.38
CA GLY A 96 7.71 17.29 -9.08
C GLY A 96 9.18 16.97 -8.88
N GLU A 97 10.02 17.72 -9.55
CA GLU A 97 11.46 17.51 -9.46
C GLU A 97 11.96 17.72 -8.03
N MET A 98 12.84 16.84 -7.61
CA MET A 98 13.48 16.92 -6.31
C MET A 98 14.77 16.12 -6.34
N GLU A 99 15.58 16.30 -5.31
CA GLU A 99 16.82 15.55 -5.22
C GLU A 99 16.53 14.04 -5.15
N GLU A 100 17.48 13.28 -5.66
CA GLU A 100 17.34 11.82 -5.73
C GLU A 100 17.07 11.20 -4.36
N ALA A 101 17.74 11.69 -3.32
CA ALA A 101 17.53 11.18 -1.96
C ALA A 101 16.12 11.48 -1.46
N GLN A 102 15.61 12.67 -1.77
CA GLN A 102 14.25 13.04 -1.38
C GLN A 102 13.22 12.19 -2.14
N MET A 103 13.48 11.95 -3.41
CA MET A 103 12.59 11.12 -4.23
C MET A 103 12.55 9.71 -3.68
N ALA A 104 13.70 9.15 -3.33
CA ALA A 104 13.76 7.81 -2.78
C ALA A 104 12.96 7.72 -1.48
N HIS A 105 13.08 8.71 -0.61
CA HIS A 105 12.33 8.73 0.63
C HIS A 105 10.82 8.85 0.37
N MET A 106 10.45 9.72 -0.55
CA MET A 106 9.05 9.92 -0.90
C MET A 106 8.42 8.62 -1.38
N LEU A 107 9.10 7.93 -2.28
CA LEU A 107 8.59 6.69 -2.85
C LEU A 107 8.61 5.54 -1.87
N ALA A 108 9.59 5.51 -0.98
CA ALA A 108 9.76 4.38 -0.06
C ALA A 108 8.95 4.52 1.23
N SER A 109 8.57 5.72 1.60
CA SER A 109 7.94 5.95 2.90
C SER A 109 6.64 6.75 2.79
N PHE A 110 6.69 7.94 2.24
CA PHE A 110 5.54 8.83 2.25
C PHE A 110 4.36 8.26 1.45
N CYS A 111 4.62 7.81 0.23
CA CYS A 111 3.56 7.27 -0.61
C CYS A 111 2.96 5.97 -0.05
N PRO A 112 3.77 5.01 0.43
CA PRO A 112 3.21 3.83 1.07
C PRO A 112 2.37 4.14 2.29
N ASN A 113 2.75 5.16 3.06
CA ASN A 113 1.96 5.57 4.22
C ASN A 113 0.58 6.10 3.81
N ILE A 114 0.49 6.73 2.65
CA ILE A 114 -0.79 7.16 2.13
C ILE A 114 -1.64 5.95 1.73
N LEU A 115 -1.00 4.95 1.14
CA LEU A 115 -1.70 3.78 0.63
C LEU A 115 -2.16 2.82 1.72
N PHE A 116 -1.44 2.76 2.83
CA PHE A 116 -1.69 1.77 3.86
C PHE A 116 -3.13 1.73 4.36
N PRO A 117 -3.79 2.85 4.66
CA PRO A 117 -5.17 2.82 5.14
C PRO A 117 -6.16 2.20 4.16
N TYR A 118 -5.83 2.21 2.88
CA TYR A 118 -6.70 1.64 1.85
C TYR A 118 -6.53 0.14 1.69
N ALA A 119 -5.41 -0.38 2.15
CA ALA A 119 -5.16 -1.80 2.09
C ALA A 119 -5.84 -2.52 3.26
#